data_a0dbb251e0dd230f667a74b2a6d9f5d4
#
_entry.id   a0dbb251e0dd230f667a74b2a6d9f5d4
#
_cell.length_a   1.000
_cell.length_b   1.000
_cell.length_c   1.000
_cell.angle_alpha   90.00
_cell.angle_beta   90.00
_cell.angle_gamma   90.00
#
_symmetry.space_group_name_H-M   'P 1'
#
loop_
_entity.id
_entity.type
_entity.pdbx_description
1 polymer ?
#
loop_
_entity_poly.entity_id
_entity_poly.type
_entity_poly.pdbx_seq_one_letter_code
_entity_poly.pdbx_strand_id
1 'polypeptide(L)'
;LRDLYLTEELCDTTVVTESRRFLCHRVVLASVSPYFRAMFSSSMREAERGEVVLPDIPPSIMQTVLNFIYTGEATINMDTVQELFTVSSRLQISPLQHLCSSYLIKEQNQENCLWIYKMAYSHNDKILCQAALQYISCHFTSLYSNNSFQCLDLGEITSVLSSDSLMVSSELCVYRLACRWWEFNNVTHCAFPEELLRVIRFYLMSPRELEEIVSMDLLAREDRSLEDADYHLDAYDPALEVWEKLPALKSLMCPGILALGSRLYVAGGMHKDDSISNTLHLYDSVRNNWTKLSSMFSSRYMHGFVSYGQRLYALGGCDENDVIDSVEHYNLLENHWSCGSRMPFPLCSFACAQLKGRLYLIGGESSVVNLTSPLRDTLYVFDSVMNEWSQLPSMSIPRVNHGFVAYAQRLYALGGWDGREIIDSAEYYSVPEKCWKGLSNLPLRIQNFGCAQLKGKLYLLGGTTVTSKSTLNHLGFLMYDIASETWSHFPLKMQLSSAGAVTLGDKLLVIGGYVSSYWDYYEPFEPRA
;
A
#
# COMPACT_ATOMS: atom_id res chain seq x y z
N LEU A 1 40.25 -11.11 -51.97
CA LEU A 1 39.95 -11.81 -50.73
C LEU A 1 38.81 -12.82 -50.91
N ARG A 2 37.75 -12.47 -51.68
CA ARG A 2 36.64 -13.37 -51.98
C ARG A 2 37.13 -14.63 -52.70
N ASP A 3 37.98 -14.47 -53.72
CA ASP A 3 38.48 -15.60 -54.49
C ASP A 3 39.35 -16.54 -53.66
N LEU A 4 40.25 -15.99 -52.82
CA LEU A 4 41.06 -16.77 -51.88
C LEU A 4 40.21 -17.56 -50.86
N TYR A 5 39.07 -16.99 -50.44
CA TYR A 5 38.15 -17.70 -49.57
C TYR A 5 37.43 -18.84 -50.26
N LEU A 6 37.02 -18.61 -51.50
CA LEU A 6 36.32 -19.63 -52.30
C LEU A 6 37.23 -20.77 -52.77
N THR A 7 38.52 -20.49 -53.00
CA THR A 7 39.53 -21.49 -53.37
C THR A 7 40.22 -22.12 -52.15
N GLU A 8 39.90 -21.64 -50.93
CA GLU A 8 40.50 -22.09 -49.68
C GLU A 8 42.04 -21.92 -49.63
N GLU A 9 42.58 -20.99 -50.44
CA GLU A 9 44.02 -20.73 -50.50
C GLU A 9 44.47 -19.77 -49.39
N LEU A 10 45.65 -20.01 -48.87
CA LEU A 10 46.31 -19.19 -47.83
C LEU A 10 45.53 -19.10 -46.52
N CYS A 11 44.60 -20.01 -46.25
CA CYS A 11 43.87 -20.07 -44.99
C CYS A 11 44.79 -20.50 -43.82
N ASP A 12 44.80 -19.72 -42.77
CA ASP A 12 45.65 -19.92 -41.58
C ASP A 12 44.86 -20.15 -40.28
N THR A 13 43.52 -20.28 -40.39
CA THR A 13 42.62 -20.58 -39.27
C THR A 13 41.37 -21.32 -39.72
N THR A 14 40.74 -22.05 -38.80
CA THR A 14 39.47 -22.76 -39.04
C THR A 14 38.44 -22.35 -38.03
N VAL A 15 37.28 -21.87 -38.50
CA VAL A 15 36.10 -21.64 -37.65
C VAL A 15 35.28 -22.92 -37.65
N VAL A 16 35.02 -23.46 -36.46
CA VAL A 16 34.31 -24.73 -36.25
C VAL A 16 32.96 -24.43 -35.59
N THR A 17 31.89 -24.79 -36.27
CA THR A 17 30.52 -24.81 -35.71
C THR A 17 30.17 -26.25 -35.34
N GLU A 18 28.97 -26.50 -34.83
CA GLU A 18 28.53 -27.83 -34.39
C GLU A 18 28.75 -28.92 -35.46
N SER A 19 28.47 -28.68 -36.72
CA SER A 19 28.47 -29.68 -37.78
C SER A 19 29.32 -29.31 -38.99
N ARG A 20 29.99 -28.16 -39.03
CA ARG A 20 30.76 -27.69 -40.19
C ARG A 20 32.01 -26.92 -39.80
N ARG A 21 33.06 -27.07 -40.61
CA ARG A 21 34.34 -26.38 -40.53
C ARG A 21 34.50 -25.43 -41.69
N PHE A 22 34.98 -24.21 -41.41
CA PHE A 22 35.17 -23.14 -42.38
C PHE A 22 36.65 -22.72 -42.35
N LEU A 23 37.35 -22.89 -43.45
CA LEU A 23 38.71 -22.40 -43.62
C LEU A 23 38.71 -20.89 -43.85
N CYS A 24 39.48 -20.15 -43.08
CA CYS A 24 39.43 -18.68 -43.05
C CYS A 24 40.83 -18.08 -42.88
N HIS A 25 40.90 -16.74 -42.98
CA HIS A 25 42.13 -15.98 -42.81
C HIS A 25 42.04 -15.13 -41.53
N ARG A 26 42.97 -15.34 -40.56
CA ARG A 26 43.03 -14.62 -39.28
C ARG A 26 43.00 -13.10 -39.47
N VAL A 27 43.79 -12.61 -40.41
CA VAL A 27 43.92 -11.18 -40.71
C VAL A 27 42.59 -10.59 -41.18
N VAL A 28 41.83 -11.33 -41.98
CA VAL A 28 40.54 -10.88 -42.50
C VAL A 28 39.50 -10.85 -41.39
N LEU A 29 39.38 -11.92 -40.59
CA LEU A 29 38.47 -12.00 -39.46
C LEU A 29 38.78 -10.91 -38.43
N ALA A 30 40.07 -10.73 -38.07
CA ALA A 30 40.52 -9.74 -37.11
C ALA A 30 40.35 -8.28 -37.60
N SER A 31 40.32 -8.05 -38.90
CA SER A 31 40.12 -6.69 -39.47
C SER A 31 38.69 -6.19 -39.29
N VAL A 32 37.70 -7.09 -39.32
CA VAL A 32 36.26 -6.77 -39.26
C VAL A 32 35.67 -6.95 -37.86
N SER A 33 36.24 -7.85 -37.06
CA SER A 33 35.71 -8.24 -35.76
C SER A 33 36.70 -8.02 -34.62
N PRO A 34 36.44 -7.12 -33.70
CA PRO A 34 37.22 -7.00 -32.45
C PRO A 34 37.27 -8.31 -31.65
N TYR A 35 36.20 -9.11 -31.65
CA TYR A 35 36.14 -10.41 -31.01
C TYR A 35 37.24 -11.35 -31.57
N PHE A 36 37.32 -11.52 -32.88
CA PHE A 36 38.36 -12.36 -33.52
C PHE A 36 39.75 -11.74 -33.33
N ARG A 37 39.86 -10.42 -33.38
CA ARG A 37 41.13 -9.71 -33.12
C ARG A 37 41.66 -10.02 -31.73
N ALA A 38 40.83 -9.93 -30.70
CA ALA A 38 41.20 -10.24 -29.32
C ALA A 38 41.62 -11.71 -29.18
N MET A 39 40.88 -12.61 -29.81
CA MET A 39 41.12 -14.04 -29.75
C MET A 39 42.48 -14.41 -30.41
N PHE A 40 42.84 -13.82 -31.53
CA PHE A 40 44.09 -14.09 -32.25
C PHE A 40 45.30 -13.31 -31.68
N SER A 41 45.08 -12.24 -30.93
CA SER A 41 46.16 -11.41 -30.38
C SER A 41 46.56 -11.81 -28.96
N SER A 42 45.85 -12.72 -28.31
CA SER A 42 46.10 -13.18 -26.94
C SER A 42 46.85 -14.52 -26.93
N SER A 43 47.47 -14.85 -25.81
CA SER A 43 48.04 -16.16 -25.58
C SER A 43 46.99 -17.25 -25.30
N MET A 44 45.82 -17.12 -25.96
CA MET A 44 44.74 -18.09 -25.83
C MET A 44 45.03 -19.36 -26.64
N ARG A 45 44.49 -20.48 -26.20
CA ARG A 45 44.67 -21.78 -26.88
C ARG A 45 44.23 -21.83 -28.31
N GLU A 46 43.23 -20.99 -28.68
CA GLU A 46 42.68 -20.83 -30.03
C GLU A 46 43.71 -20.18 -30.99
N ALA A 47 44.53 -19.27 -30.45
CA ALA A 47 45.61 -18.63 -31.21
C ALA A 47 46.72 -19.64 -31.56
N GLU A 48 47.04 -20.57 -30.64
CA GLU A 48 48.06 -21.62 -30.82
C GLU A 48 47.59 -22.76 -31.74
N ARG A 49 46.32 -23.19 -31.56
CA ARG A 49 45.76 -24.33 -32.30
C ARG A 49 45.28 -23.98 -33.72
N GLY A 50 45.07 -22.71 -34.04
CA GLY A 50 44.54 -22.29 -35.34
C GLY A 50 43.07 -22.64 -35.55
N GLU A 51 42.36 -23.01 -34.48
CA GLU A 51 40.93 -23.35 -34.53
C GLU A 51 40.11 -22.48 -33.54
N VAL A 52 39.00 -21.94 -34.06
CA VAL A 52 38.01 -21.20 -33.27
C VAL A 52 36.71 -21.99 -33.21
N VAL A 53 36.35 -22.50 -32.02
CA VAL A 53 35.20 -23.37 -31.86
C VAL A 53 34.01 -22.56 -31.36
N LEU A 54 32.94 -22.49 -32.15
CA LEU A 54 31.69 -21.75 -31.91
C LEU A 54 30.48 -22.68 -32.08
N PRO A 55 30.28 -23.64 -31.18
CA PRO A 55 29.29 -24.71 -31.31
C PRO A 55 27.85 -24.18 -31.34
N ASP A 56 27.60 -23.04 -30.64
CA ASP A 56 26.26 -22.47 -30.49
C ASP A 56 25.79 -21.69 -31.73
N ILE A 57 26.59 -21.58 -32.78
CA ILE A 57 26.25 -20.84 -34.01
C ILE A 57 25.87 -21.83 -35.13
N PRO A 58 24.63 -21.73 -35.66
CA PRO A 58 24.22 -22.58 -36.76
C PRO A 58 25.15 -22.39 -38.00
N PRO A 59 25.50 -23.47 -38.73
CA PRO A 59 26.38 -23.39 -39.86
C PRO A 59 25.89 -22.47 -41.00
N SER A 60 24.57 -22.38 -41.20
CA SER A 60 23.94 -21.47 -42.16
C SER A 60 24.17 -20.01 -41.84
N ILE A 61 24.04 -19.64 -40.54
CA ILE A 61 24.26 -18.28 -40.06
C ILE A 61 25.75 -17.92 -40.14
N MET A 62 26.64 -18.84 -39.71
CA MET A 62 28.09 -18.63 -39.85
C MET A 62 28.50 -18.45 -41.30
N GLN A 63 27.94 -19.21 -42.24
CA GLN A 63 28.21 -19.05 -43.65
C GLN A 63 27.80 -17.63 -44.13
N THR A 64 26.64 -17.12 -43.69
CA THR A 64 26.19 -15.77 -44.04
C THR A 64 27.10 -14.70 -43.45
N VAL A 65 27.56 -14.89 -42.20
CA VAL A 65 28.53 -14.01 -41.55
C VAL A 65 29.86 -13.98 -42.30
N LEU A 66 30.39 -15.15 -42.66
CA LEU A 66 31.64 -15.24 -43.41
C LEU A 66 31.50 -14.65 -44.83
N ASN A 67 30.39 -14.93 -45.53
CA ASN A 67 30.10 -14.28 -46.80
C ASN A 67 30.14 -12.76 -46.67
N PHE A 68 29.50 -12.21 -45.64
CA PHE A 68 29.55 -10.77 -45.40
C PHE A 68 30.97 -10.26 -45.16
N ILE A 69 31.77 -10.96 -44.33
CA ILE A 69 33.14 -10.57 -44.01
C ILE A 69 34.02 -10.50 -45.31
N TYR A 70 33.83 -11.45 -46.25
CA TYR A 70 34.64 -11.54 -47.47
C TYR A 70 34.09 -10.75 -48.66
N THR A 71 32.77 -10.50 -48.72
CA THR A 71 32.13 -9.87 -49.87
C THR A 71 31.49 -8.52 -49.59
N GLY A 72 31.17 -8.23 -48.32
CA GLY A 72 30.36 -7.10 -47.94
C GLY A 72 28.85 -7.29 -48.13
N GLU A 73 28.42 -8.46 -48.62
CA GLU A 73 27.02 -8.76 -48.92
C GLU A 73 26.47 -9.83 -47.99
N ALA A 74 25.26 -9.63 -47.46
CA ALA A 74 24.51 -10.61 -46.69
C ALA A 74 23.08 -10.73 -47.16
N THR A 75 22.60 -11.98 -47.28
CA THR A 75 21.17 -12.25 -47.48
C THR A 75 20.46 -12.25 -46.14
N ILE A 76 19.57 -11.28 -45.94
CA ILE A 76 18.81 -11.13 -44.69
C ILE A 76 17.34 -11.38 -44.99
N ASN A 77 16.69 -12.23 -44.19
CA ASN A 77 15.25 -12.47 -44.24
C ASN A 77 14.70 -12.59 -42.81
N MET A 78 13.39 -12.58 -42.65
CA MET A 78 12.74 -12.63 -41.33
C MET A 78 13.07 -13.90 -40.53
N ASP A 79 13.31 -15.05 -41.20
CA ASP A 79 13.60 -16.32 -40.52
C ASP A 79 15.00 -16.36 -39.90
N THR A 80 15.94 -15.63 -40.51
CA THR A 80 17.36 -15.67 -40.11
C THR A 80 17.87 -14.40 -39.42
N VAL A 81 17.15 -13.28 -39.53
CA VAL A 81 17.62 -11.98 -39.04
C VAL A 81 17.87 -11.93 -37.56
N GLN A 82 17.05 -12.62 -36.76
CA GLN A 82 17.20 -12.66 -35.28
C GLN A 82 18.52 -13.32 -34.90
N GLU A 83 18.79 -14.51 -35.43
CA GLU A 83 20.04 -15.22 -35.18
C GLU A 83 21.25 -14.48 -35.75
N LEU A 84 21.13 -13.92 -36.93
CA LEU A 84 22.19 -13.15 -37.58
C LEU A 84 22.51 -11.86 -36.79
N PHE A 85 21.50 -11.17 -36.26
CA PHE A 85 21.70 -10.03 -35.38
C PHE A 85 22.41 -10.42 -34.08
N THR A 86 21.96 -11.49 -33.42
CA THR A 86 22.56 -12.00 -32.18
C THR A 86 24.03 -12.39 -32.41
N VAL A 87 24.31 -13.13 -33.47
CA VAL A 87 25.67 -13.55 -33.83
C VAL A 87 26.56 -12.36 -34.20
N SER A 88 26.05 -11.40 -35.00
CA SER A 88 26.81 -10.20 -35.35
C SER A 88 27.15 -9.33 -34.13
N SER A 89 26.24 -9.21 -33.18
CA SER A 89 26.46 -8.54 -31.90
C SER A 89 27.52 -9.27 -31.06
N ARG A 90 27.41 -10.60 -30.90
CA ARG A 90 28.39 -11.43 -30.16
C ARG A 90 29.79 -11.38 -30.76
N LEU A 91 29.89 -11.47 -32.09
CA LEU A 91 31.16 -11.38 -32.80
C LEU A 91 31.64 -9.94 -32.99
N GLN A 92 30.90 -8.95 -32.52
CA GLN A 92 31.20 -7.53 -32.63
C GLN A 92 31.43 -7.06 -34.08
N ILE A 93 30.59 -7.53 -35.01
CA ILE A 93 30.62 -7.14 -36.45
C ILE A 93 29.60 -6.00 -36.66
N SER A 94 29.94 -4.79 -36.24
CA SER A 94 29.04 -3.65 -36.24
C SER A 94 28.40 -3.35 -37.59
N PRO A 95 29.08 -3.43 -38.76
CA PRO A 95 28.42 -3.18 -40.03
C PRO A 95 27.31 -4.20 -40.38
N LEU A 96 27.48 -5.47 -40.04
CA LEU A 96 26.45 -6.50 -40.24
C LEU A 96 25.29 -6.30 -39.26
N GLN A 97 25.58 -5.95 -38.03
CA GLN A 97 24.56 -5.62 -37.05
C GLN A 97 23.69 -4.44 -37.50
N HIS A 98 24.29 -3.36 -38.05
CA HIS A 98 23.57 -2.22 -38.60
C HIS A 98 22.69 -2.59 -39.80
N LEU A 99 23.14 -3.51 -40.66
CA LEU A 99 22.32 -4.02 -41.76
C LEU A 99 21.10 -4.78 -41.25
N CYS A 100 21.27 -5.64 -40.25
CA CYS A 100 20.18 -6.35 -39.61
C CYS A 100 19.20 -5.37 -38.95
N SER A 101 19.71 -4.36 -38.20
CA SER A 101 18.88 -3.32 -37.58
C SER A 101 18.08 -2.53 -38.62
N SER A 102 18.70 -2.13 -39.72
CA SER A 102 18.02 -1.40 -40.80
C SER A 102 16.93 -2.24 -41.47
N TYR A 103 17.19 -3.54 -41.66
CA TYR A 103 16.20 -4.49 -42.18
C TYR A 103 15.01 -4.63 -41.23
N LEU A 104 15.27 -4.82 -39.91
CA LEU A 104 14.24 -4.96 -38.89
C LEU A 104 13.37 -3.70 -38.74
N ILE A 105 13.96 -2.51 -38.82
CA ILE A 105 13.21 -1.24 -38.83
C ILE A 105 12.26 -1.16 -40.03
N LYS A 106 12.68 -1.63 -41.19
CA LYS A 106 11.87 -1.58 -42.40
C LYS A 106 10.71 -2.58 -42.40
N GLU A 107 10.95 -3.79 -41.90
CA GLU A 107 9.96 -4.89 -41.87
C GLU A 107 9.14 -4.91 -40.54
N GLN A 108 9.23 -3.85 -39.75
CA GLN A 108 8.53 -3.74 -38.46
C GLN A 108 7.01 -3.65 -38.65
N ASN A 109 6.27 -4.45 -37.89
CA ASN A 109 4.82 -4.49 -37.87
C ASN A 109 4.27 -4.75 -36.46
N GLN A 110 2.94 -4.83 -36.29
CA GLN A 110 2.30 -5.03 -34.99
C GLN A 110 2.60 -6.39 -34.33
N GLU A 111 2.92 -7.42 -35.14
CA GLU A 111 3.20 -8.77 -34.65
C GLU A 111 4.64 -8.91 -34.14
N ASN A 112 5.58 -8.16 -34.74
CA ASN A 112 7.00 -8.33 -34.48
C ASN A 112 7.65 -7.18 -33.65
N CYS A 113 7.00 -6.04 -33.50
CA CYS A 113 7.60 -4.85 -32.85
C CYS A 113 8.07 -5.08 -31.42
N LEU A 114 7.35 -5.86 -30.62
CA LEU A 114 7.69 -6.11 -29.22
C LEU A 114 8.90 -7.04 -29.07
N TRP A 115 8.99 -8.11 -29.88
CA TRP A 115 10.18 -8.95 -29.84
C TRP A 115 11.41 -8.25 -30.42
N ILE A 116 11.23 -7.38 -31.43
CA ILE A 116 12.32 -6.52 -31.95
C ILE A 116 12.80 -5.58 -30.86
N TYR A 117 11.87 -4.95 -30.12
CA TYR A 117 12.22 -4.09 -29.00
C TYR A 117 12.99 -4.85 -27.91
N LYS A 118 12.48 -6.02 -27.49
CA LYS A 118 13.13 -6.87 -26.50
C LYS A 118 14.55 -7.27 -26.91
N MET A 119 14.74 -7.70 -28.14
CA MET A 119 16.04 -8.07 -28.69
C MET A 119 16.98 -6.85 -28.74
N ALA A 120 16.51 -5.70 -29.20
CA ALA A 120 17.29 -4.47 -29.27
C ALA A 120 17.72 -4.00 -27.86
N TYR A 121 16.82 -4.14 -26.88
CA TYR A 121 17.08 -3.78 -25.48
C TYR A 121 18.15 -4.69 -24.87
N SER A 122 18.03 -6.01 -25.03
CA SER A 122 18.99 -6.99 -24.50
C SER A 122 20.39 -6.87 -25.10
N HIS A 123 20.49 -6.46 -26.39
CA HIS A 123 21.77 -6.25 -27.08
C HIS A 123 22.28 -4.80 -27.03
N ASN A 124 21.58 -3.89 -26.31
CA ASN A 124 21.92 -2.48 -26.16
C ASN A 124 22.09 -1.73 -27.49
N ASP A 125 21.28 -2.10 -28.50
CA ASP A 125 21.21 -1.40 -29.79
C ASP A 125 20.26 -0.20 -29.68
N LYS A 126 20.81 0.97 -29.39
CA LYS A 126 20.03 2.19 -29.13
C LYS A 126 19.20 2.64 -30.32
N ILE A 127 19.68 2.44 -31.57
CA ILE A 127 18.99 2.90 -32.79
C ILE A 127 17.76 2.03 -33.03
N LEU A 128 17.94 0.71 -32.99
CA LEU A 128 16.85 -0.24 -33.19
C LEU A 128 15.85 -0.14 -32.02
N CYS A 129 16.33 -0.01 -30.77
CA CYS A 129 15.50 0.15 -29.59
C CYS A 129 14.60 1.42 -29.70
N GLN A 130 15.18 2.55 -30.10
CA GLN A 130 14.43 3.80 -30.26
C GLN A 130 13.41 3.71 -31.41
N ALA A 131 13.76 3.11 -32.54
CA ALA A 131 12.84 2.91 -33.64
C ALA A 131 11.67 1.98 -33.28
N ALA A 132 11.97 0.88 -32.59
CA ALA A 132 10.95 -0.04 -32.11
C ALA A 132 10.03 0.62 -31.05
N LEU A 133 10.58 1.39 -30.12
CA LEU A 133 9.83 2.14 -29.13
C LEU A 133 8.89 3.18 -29.78
N GLN A 134 9.37 3.88 -30.81
CA GLN A 134 8.56 4.85 -31.54
C GLN A 134 7.39 4.16 -32.25
N TYR A 135 7.63 3.00 -32.89
CA TYR A 135 6.57 2.22 -33.53
C TYR A 135 5.52 1.75 -32.50
N ILE A 136 5.98 1.18 -31.37
CA ILE A 136 5.11 0.74 -30.28
C ILE A 136 4.27 1.91 -29.75
N SER A 137 4.90 3.09 -29.57
CA SER A 137 4.22 4.29 -29.07
C SER A 137 3.11 4.76 -30.02
N CYS A 138 3.34 4.72 -31.33
CA CYS A 138 2.34 5.12 -32.34
C CYS A 138 1.18 4.12 -32.48
N HIS A 139 1.42 2.84 -32.21
CA HIS A 139 0.43 1.77 -32.35
C HIS A 139 -0.05 1.19 -31.03
N PHE A 140 0.19 1.88 -29.92
CA PHE A 140 -0.05 1.40 -28.57
C PHE A 140 -1.48 0.87 -28.35
N THR A 141 -2.48 1.60 -28.82
CA THR A 141 -3.90 1.24 -28.63
C THR A 141 -4.26 -0.10 -29.29
N SER A 142 -3.69 -0.40 -30.48
CA SER A 142 -3.93 -1.68 -31.16
C SER A 142 -3.16 -2.83 -30.50
N LEU A 143 -1.94 -2.58 -30.04
CA LEU A 143 -1.11 -3.56 -29.33
C LEU A 143 -1.67 -3.91 -27.93
N TYR A 144 -2.27 -2.94 -27.26
CA TYR A 144 -2.92 -3.13 -25.97
C TYR A 144 -4.00 -4.23 -25.98
N SER A 145 -4.75 -4.33 -27.09
CA SER A 145 -5.86 -5.30 -27.21
C SER A 145 -5.40 -6.76 -27.31
N ASN A 146 -4.15 -7.01 -27.71
CA ASN A 146 -3.66 -8.35 -28.09
C ASN A 146 -2.83 -9.06 -26.99
N ASN A 147 -2.77 -8.55 -25.77
CA ASN A 147 -1.96 -9.10 -24.67
C ASN A 147 -0.46 -9.32 -25.00
N SER A 148 0.04 -8.68 -26.04
CA SER A 148 1.39 -8.91 -26.57
C SER A 148 2.51 -8.44 -25.63
N PHE A 149 2.22 -7.50 -24.72
CA PHE A 149 3.18 -6.95 -23.76
C PHE A 149 3.62 -7.94 -22.66
N GLN A 150 2.96 -9.08 -22.53
CA GLN A 150 3.27 -10.09 -21.52
C GLN A 150 4.66 -10.70 -21.67
N CYS A 151 5.27 -10.63 -22.85
CA CYS A 151 6.61 -11.15 -23.12
C CYS A 151 7.75 -10.26 -22.60
N LEU A 152 7.45 -9.01 -22.20
CA LEU A 152 8.44 -8.06 -21.70
C LEU A 152 8.74 -8.29 -20.21
N ASP A 153 9.98 -8.04 -19.80
CA ASP A 153 10.34 -8.01 -18.36
C ASP A 153 9.98 -6.66 -17.71
N LEU A 154 10.19 -6.53 -16.39
CA LEU A 154 9.84 -5.32 -15.64
C LEU A 154 10.58 -4.08 -16.14
N GLY A 155 11.86 -4.18 -16.47
CA GLY A 155 12.65 -3.06 -16.98
C GLY A 155 12.21 -2.65 -18.39
N GLU A 156 11.92 -3.64 -19.24
CA GLU A 156 11.46 -3.43 -20.61
C GLU A 156 10.08 -2.75 -20.64
N ILE A 157 9.10 -3.25 -19.87
CA ILE A 157 7.76 -2.65 -19.82
C ILE A 157 7.78 -1.26 -19.20
N THR A 158 8.56 -1.05 -18.14
CA THR A 158 8.73 0.26 -17.51
C THR A 158 9.29 1.29 -18.50
N SER A 159 10.27 0.88 -19.31
CA SER A 159 10.86 1.75 -20.34
C SER A 159 9.85 2.10 -21.45
N VAL A 160 8.99 1.16 -21.87
CA VAL A 160 7.91 1.43 -22.82
C VAL A 160 6.90 2.42 -22.25
N LEU A 161 6.42 2.19 -21.02
CA LEU A 161 5.38 3.01 -20.39
C LEU A 161 5.88 4.41 -19.98
N SER A 162 7.18 4.59 -19.77
CA SER A 162 7.79 5.89 -19.47
C SER A 162 7.95 6.79 -20.68
N SER A 163 7.75 6.27 -21.91
CA SER A 163 7.96 7.03 -23.14
C SER A 163 7.01 8.22 -23.27
N ASP A 164 7.57 9.43 -23.47
CA ASP A 164 6.79 10.65 -23.70
C ASP A 164 6.08 10.69 -25.05
N SER A 165 6.47 9.83 -25.99
CA SER A 165 5.86 9.70 -27.30
C SER A 165 4.67 8.74 -27.34
N LEU A 166 4.25 8.19 -26.19
CA LEU A 166 3.18 7.20 -26.12
C LEU A 166 1.84 7.81 -26.53
N MET A 167 1.29 7.36 -27.66
CA MET A 167 0.00 7.82 -28.17
C MET A 167 -1.14 7.02 -27.53
N VAL A 168 -1.66 7.53 -26.43
CA VAL A 168 -2.77 6.95 -25.68
C VAL A 168 -3.98 7.87 -25.68
N SER A 169 -5.18 7.31 -25.65
CA SER A 169 -6.42 8.09 -25.52
C SER A 169 -6.57 8.65 -24.10
N SER A 170 -5.98 7.99 -23.12
CA SER A 170 -6.01 8.33 -21.70
C SER A 170 -4.89 7.59 -20.97
N GLU A 171 -4.35 8.20 -19.93
CA GLU A 171 -3.36 7.58 -19.02
C GLU A 171 -3.94 6.37 -18.26
N LEU A 172 -5.26 6.29 -18.14
CA LEU A 172 -5.97 5.11 -17.61
C LEU A 172 -5.67 3.84 -18.42
N CYS A 173 -5.45 3.93 -19.73
CA CYS A 173 -5.06 2.78 -20.55
C CYS A 173 -3.66 2.27 -20.18
N VAL A 174 -2.74 3.18 -19.83
CA VAL A 174 -1.38 2.84 -19.37
C VAL A 174 -1.46 2.11 -18.04
N TYR A 175 -2.24 2.63 -17.09
CA TYR A 175 -2.49 1.98 -15.80
C TYR A 175 -3.08 0.57 -15.97
N ARG A 176 -4.12 0.43 -16.78
CA ARG A 176 -4.76 -0.88 -17.04
C ARG A 176 -3.81 -1.89 -17.68
N LEU A 177 -2.91 -1.43 -18.57
CA LEU A 177 -1.89 -2.32 -19.15
C LEU A 177 -0.90 -2.77 -18.06
N ALA A 178 -0.42 -1.86 -17.25
CA ALA A 178 0.49 -2.17 -16.15
C ALA A 178 -0.11 -3.20 -15.18
N CYS A 179 -1.40 -3.06 -14.83
CA CYS A 179 -2.14 -4.02 -14.01
C CYS A 179 -2.23 -5.41 -14.68
N ARG A 180 -2.65 -5.49 -15.96
CA ARG A 180 -2.72 -6.75 -16.70
C ARG A 180 -1.37 -7.44 -16.83
N TRP A 181 -0.34 -6.66 -17.13
CA TRP A 181 1.02 -7.19 -17.22
C TRP A 181 1.48 -7.76 -15.87
N TRP A 182 1.20 -7.05 -14.80
CA TRP A 182 1.51 -7.49 -13.44
C TRP A 182 0.75 -8.76 -13.04
N GLU A 183 -0.54 -8.82 -13.26
CA GLU A 183 -1.37 -10.00 -13.00
C GLU A 183 -0.86 -11.25 -13.71
N PHE A 184 -0.43 -11.10 -14.98
CA PHE A 184 0.11 -12.21 -15.76
C PHE A 184 1.49 -12.69 -15.29
N ASN A 185 2.38 -11.76 -14.93
CA ASN A 185 3.77 -12.07 -14.59
C ASN A 185 4.00 -12.30 -13.10
N ASN A 186 3.03 -12.00 -12.22
CA ASN A 186 3.17 -12.13 -10.79
C ASN A 186 2.78 -13.52 -10.29
N VAL A 187 3.73 -14.47 -10.33
CA VAL A 187 3.54 -15.83 -9.84
C VAL A 187 3.61 -15.93 -8.30
N THR A 188 4.14 -14.91 -7.61
CA THR A 188 4.48 -14.95 -6.17
C THR A 188 3.60 -14.07 -5.29
N HIS A 189 2.51 -13.48 -5.83
CA HIS A 189 1.61 -12.58 -5.09
C HIS A 189 2.30 -11.42 -4.34
N CYS A 190 3.40 -10.91 -4.88
CA CYS A 190 4.08 -9.72 -4.35
C CYS A 190 3.26 -8.44 -4.58
N ALA A 191 3.60 -7.36 -3.88
CA ALA A 191 2.98 -6.05 -4.09
C ALA A 191 3.24 -5.51 -5.51
N PHE A 192 2.33 -4.67 -6.03
CA PHE A 192 2.51 -4.02 -7.33
C PHE A 192 3.82 -3.23 -7.37
N PRO A 193 4.68 -3.38 -8.42
CA PRO A 193 5.99 -2.74 -8.44
C PRO A 193 5.92 -1.21 -8.39
N GLU A 194 6.70 -0.62 -7.51
CA GLU A 194 6.78 0.84 -7.39
C GLU A 194 7.30 1.50 -8.67
N GLU A 195 8.17 0.81 -9.40
CA GLU A 195 8.71 1.22 -10.69
C GLU A 195 7.60 1.47 -11.73
N LEU A 196 6.58 0.61 -11.78
CA LEU A 196 5.43 0.79 -12.66
C LEU A 196 4.54 1.96 -12.22
N LEU A 197 4.35 2.15 -10.90
CA LEU A 197 3.58 3.29 -10.39
C LEU A 197 4.23 4.63 -10.72
N ARG A 198 5.55 4.70 -10.72
CA ARG A 198 6.30 5.93 -11.02
C ARG A 198 6.20 6.40 -12.45
N VAL A 199 5.99 5.49 -13.41
CA VAL A 199 5.88 5.86 -14.83
C VAL A 199 4.47 6.22 -15.26
N ILE A 200 3.46 5.92 -14.44
CA ILE A 200 2.06 6.29 -14.70
C ILE A 200 1.85 7.76 -14.30
N ARG A 201 1.37 8.56 -15.24
CA ARG A 201 1.20 10.01 -15.07
C ARG A 201 -0.19 10.33 -14.51
N PHE A 202 -0.45 9.97 -13.24
CA PHE A 202 -1.74 10.16 -12.57
C PHE A 202 -2.26 11.60 -12.65
N TYR A 203 -1.37 12.59 -12.70
CA TYR A 203 -1.72 14.01 -12.83
C TYR A 203 -2.34 14.40 -14.19
N LEU A 204 -2.24 13.54 -15.21
CA LEU A 204 -2.89 13.72 -16.51
C LEU A 204 -4.29 13.10 -16.58
N MET A 205 -4.69 12.34 -15.55
CA MET A 205 -5.97 11.69 -15.49
C MET A 205 -7.08 12.64 -15.03
N SER A 206 -8.26 12.48 -15.60
CA SER A 206 -9.46 13.17 -15.11
C SER A 206 -9.91 12.61 -13.75
N PRO A 207 -10.66 13.39 -12.94
CA PRO A 207 -11.21 12.90 -11.67
C PRO A 207 -12.02 11.59 -11.80
N ARG A 208 -12.75 11.43 -12.92
CA ARG A 208 -13.52 10.20 -13.20
C ARG A 208 -12.62 8.98 -13.43
N GLU A 209 -11.50 9.16 -14.13
CA GLU A 209 -10.53 8.10 -14.38
C GLU A 209 -9.80 7.69 -13.10
N LEU A 210 -9.47 8.64 -12.24
CA LEU A 210 -8.92 8.35 -10.91
C LEU A 210 -9.94 7.61 -10.02
N GLU A 211 -11.22 7.99 -10.09
CA GLU A 211 -12.30 7.27 -9.43
C GLU A 211 -12.44 5.83 -9.93
N GLU A 212 -12.29 5.61 -11.22
CA GLU A 212 -12.32 4.28 -11.82
C GLU A 212 -11.16 3.41 -11.34
N ILE A 213 -9.94 3.95 -11.27
CA ILE A 213 -8.77 3.24 -10.72
C ILE A 213 -9.03 2.80 -9.29
N VAL A 214 -9.52 3.70 -8.44
CA VAL A 214 -9.84 3.40 -7.04
C VAL A 214 -10.92 2.30 -6.96
N SER A 215 -11.93 2.33 -7.84
CA SER A 215 -12.96 1.29 -7.87
C SER A 215 -12.44 -0.06 -8.39
N MET A 216 -11.54 -0.07 -9.37
CA MET A 216 -10.89 -1.28 -9.89
C MET A 216 -9.97 -1.91 -8.84
N ASP A 217 -9.21 -1.11 -8.11
CA ASP A 217 -8.34 -1.58 -7.02
C ASP A 217 -9.15 -2.17 -5.85
N LEU A 218 -10.35 -1.64 -5.58
CA LEU A 218 -11.29 -2.19 -4.61
C LEU A 218 -11.88 -3.53 -5.08
N LEU A 219 -12.29 -3.66 -6.36
CA LEU A 219 -12.82 -4.90 -6.92
C LEU A 219 -11.76 -6.00 -7.06
N ALA A 220 -10.52 -5.64 -7.42
CA ALA A 220 -9.40 -6.58 -7.44
C ALA A 220 -8.99 -7.07 -6.04
N ARG A 221 -9.34 -6.33 -4.99
CA ARG A 221 -9.13 -6.74 -3.60
C ARG A 221 -10.26 -7.61 -3.04
N GLU A 222 -11.47 -7.56 -3.60
CA GLU A 222 -12.57 -8.45 -3.19
C GLU A 222 -12.32 -9.92 -3.55
N ASP A 223 -11.52 -10.21 -4.58
CA ASP A 223 -11.14 -11.58 -5.00
C ASP A 223 -9.85 -12.12 -4.35
N ARG A 224 -9.12 -11.28 -3.61
CA ARG A 224 -7.97 -11.73 -2.81
C ARG A 224 -8.45 -12.07 -1.42
N SER A 225 -8.30 -13.35 -1.04
CA SER A 225 -8.48 -13.84 0.32
C SER A 225 -8.14 -12.77 1.36
N LEU A 226 -9.06 -12.52 2.28
CA LEU A 226 -9.03 -11.56 3.40
C LEU A 226 -7.82 -11.73 4.38
N GLU A 227 -6.75 -12.43 3.97
CA GLU A 227 -5.67 -12.83 4.86
C GLU A 227 -4.61 -11.75 5.10
N ASP A 228 -4.48 -10.70 4.24
CA ASP A 228 -3.39 -9.71 4.34
C ASP A 228 -3.80 -8.23 4.22
N ALA A 229 -5.00 -7.85 4.66
CA ALA A 229 -5.32 -6.42 4.76
C ALA A 229 -4.60 -5.80 5.97
N ASP A 230 -3.43 -5.22 5.73
CA ASP A 230 -2.79 -4.32 6.71
C ASP A 230 -3.69 -3.12 6.99
N TYR A 231 -3.91 -2.78 8.28
CA TYR A 231 -4.62 -1.56 8.63
C TYR A 231 -3.80 -0.34 8.23
N HIS A 232 -4.44 0.53 7.46
CA HIS A 232 -3.82 1.79 7.05
C HIS A 232 -3.79 2.78 8.21
N LEU A 233 -2.71 3.52 8.31
CA LEU A 233 -2.66 4.77 9.03
C LEU A 233 -2.87 5.87 7.99
N ASP A 234 -3.98 6.59 8.08
CA ASP A 234 -4.29 7.68 7.17
C ASP A 234 -4.29 9.01 7.92
N ALA A 235 -3.71 10.03 7.33
CA ALA A 235 -3.72 11.39 7.82
C ALA A 235 -4.62 12.27 6.95
N TYR A 236 -5.55 12.99 7.57
CA TYR A 236 -6.39 13.99 6.91
C TYR A 236 -5.93 15.38 7.27
N ASP A 237 -5.66 16.21 6.28
CA ASP A 237 -5.40 17.64 6.44
C ASP A 237 -6.67 18.43 6.14
N PRO A 238 -7.38 18.98 7.15
CA PRO A 238 -8.62 19.71 6.95
C PRO A 238 -8.45 21.06 6.24
N ALA A 239 -7.24 21.62 6.18
CA ALA A 239 -6.97 22.87 5.51
C ALA A 239 -6.80 22.69 4.00
N LEU A 240 -6.26 21.55 3.58
CA LEU A 240 -6.03 21.19 2.18
C LEU A 240 -7.10 20.24 1.64
N GLU A 241 -7.92 19.64 2.52
CA GLU A 241 -8.92 18.60 2.21
C GLU A 241 -8.28 17.35 1.55
N VAL A 242 -7.06 17.00 1.93
CA VAL A 242 -6.28 15.91 1.34
C VAL A 242 -6.04 14.80 2.37
N TRP A 243 -6.12 13.54 1.89
CA TRP A 243 -5.73 12.35 2.64
C TRP A 243 -4.33 11.89 2.23
N GLU A 244 -3.52 11.54 3.20
CA GLU A 244 -2.17 11.02 3.04
C GLU A 244 -2.06 9.64 3.71
N LYS A 245 -1.53 8.65 2.99
CA LYS A 245 -1.22 7.34 3.57
C LYS A 245 0.12 7.39 4.29
N LEU A 246 0.13 6.91 5.52
CA LEU A 246 1.33 6.79 6.35
C LEU A 246 1.73 5.31 6.49
N PRO A 247 2.95 5.00 6.98
CA PRO A 247 3.39 3.62 7.19
C PRO A 247 2.39 2.83 8.03
N ALA A 248 1.96 1.67 7.55
CA ALA A 248 0.98 0.82 8.21
C ALA A 248 1.54 0.14 9.46
N LEU A 249 0.68 -0.10 10.45
CA LEU A 249 0.93 -0.99 11.58
C LEU A 249 0.18 -2.30 11.34
N LYS A 250 0.72 -3.44 11.80
CA LYS A 250 0.01 -4.72 11.73
C LYS A 250 -1.38 -4.62 12.37
N SER A 251 -2.34 -5.25 11.72
CA SER A 251 -3.76 -5.35 12.04
C SER A 251 -4.10 -5.48 13.54
N LEU A 252 -4.72 -4.43 14.11
CA LEU A 252 -5.22 -4.42 15.49
C LEU A 252 -6.65 -3.84 15.52
N MET A 253 -7.63 -4.59 15.99
CA MET A 253 -9.00 -4.12 16.22
C MET A 253 -9.10 -3.48 17.61
N CYS A 254 -9.84 -2.37 17.73
CA CYS A 254 -10.11 -1.68 18.98
C CYS A 254 -8.88 -1.42 19.86
N PRO A 255 -7.73 -0.96 19.32
CA PRO A 255 -6.57 -0.58 20.11
C PRO A 255 -6.82 0.72 20.87
N GLY A 256 -6.07 0.95 21.92
CA GLY A 256 -5.95 2.27 22.53
C GLY A 256 -5.06 3.18 21.70
N ILE A 257 -5.51 4.41 21.39
CA ILE A 257 -4.81 5.34 20.53
C ILE A 257 -4.68 6.69 21.20
N LEU A 258 -3.49 7.28 21.13
CA LEU A 258 -3.21 8.56 21.76
C LEU A 258 -2.12 9.34 21.01
N ALA A 259 -2.35 10.61 20.73
CA ALA A 259 -1.33 11.53 20.24
C ALA A 259 -0.77 12.40 21.37
N LEU A 260 0.56 12.57 21.38
CA LEU A 260 1.26 13.44 22.33
C LEU A 260 2.41 14.17 21.62
N GLY A 261 2.25 15.48 21.42
CA GLY A 261 3.15 16.27 20.61
C GLY A 261 3.17 15.80 19.14
N SER A 262 4.34 15.45 18.60
CA SER A 262 4.53 14.90 17.27
C SER A 262 4.52 13.35 17.21
N ARG A 263 4.10 12.71 18.29
CA ARG A 263 4.17 11.27 18.49
C ARG A 263 2.79 10.67 18.66
N LEU A 264 2.59 9.50 18.03
CA LEU A 264 1.37 8.73 18.14
C LEU A 264 1.69 7.40 18.82
N TYR A 265 0.90 7.05 19.82
CA TYR A 265 1.02 5.81 20.59
C TYR A 265 -0.19 4.93 20.31
N VAL A 266 0.06 3.64 20.05
CA VAL A 266 -0.96 2.62 19.85
C VAL A 266 -0.68 1.46 20.79
N ALA A 267 -1.64 1.14 21.64
CA ALA A 267 -1.50 0.14 22.69
C ALA A 267 -2.57 -0.94 22.61
N GLY A 268 -2.19 -2.19 22.82
CA GLY A 268 -3.11 -3.33 22.86
C GLY A 268 -3.90 -3.53 21.57
N GLY A 269 -5.14 -3.98 21.68
CA GLY A 269 -6.01 -4.32 20.57
C GLY A 269 -6.07 -5.83 20.32
N MET A 270 -6.97 -6.27 19.45
CA MET A 270 -7.18 -7.66 19.09
C MET A 270 -6.73 -7.92 17.64
N HIS A 271 -6.04 -9.00 17.40
CA HIS A 271 -5.65 -9.46 16.06
C HIS A 271 -6.80 -10.20 15.36
N LYS A 272 -6.67 -10.44 14.07
CA LYS A 272 -7.67 -11.18 13.27
C LYS A 272 -7.85 -12.64 13.70
N ASP A 273 -6.87 -13.22 14.34
CA ASP A 273 -6.89 -14.57 14.90
C ASP A 273 -7.45 -14.62 16.32
N ASP A 274 -8.17 -13.55 16.73
CA ASP A 274 -8.73 -13.33 18.06
C ASP A 274 -7.70 -13.27 19.20
N SER A 275 -6.43 -13.28 18.92
CA SER A 275 -5.39 -13.07 19.93
C SER A 275 -5.34 -11.62 20.39
N ILE A 276 -5.26 -11.39 21.73
CA ILE A 276 -5.26 -10.06 22.30
C ILE A 276 -3.82 -9.59 22.53
N SER A 277 -3.52 -8.40 22.05
CA SER A 277 -2.19 -7.79 22.12
C SER A 277 -1.97 -7.05 23.45
N ASN A 278 -0.72 -7.09 23.93
CA ASN A 278 -0.23 -6.24 25.01
C ASN A 278 0.83 -5.24 24.52
N THR A 279 1.05 -5.11 23.23
CA THR A 279 2.13 -4.31 22.65
C THR A 279 1.85 -2.81 22.73
N LEU A 280 2.92 -2.02 22.83
CA LEU A 280 2.89 -0.58 22.68
C LEU A 280 3.77 -0.20 21.49
N HIS A 281 3.19 0.53 20.54
CA HIS A 281 3.89 1.05 19.38
C HIS A 281 3.90 2.57 19.39
N LEU A 282 5.01 3.14 18.96
CA LEU A 282 5.22 4.58 18.78
C LEU A 282 5.43 4.87 17.30
N TYR A 283 4.62 5.75 16.74
CA TYR A 283 4.87 6.38 15.46
C TYR A 283 5.46 7.78 15.67
N ASP A 284 6.62 8.04 15.10
CA ASP A 284 7.28 9.34 15.08
C ASP A 284 6.99 10.03 13.74
N SER A 285 6.18 11.09 13.74
CA SER A 285 5.78 11.79 12.52
C SER A 285 6.92 12.54 11.83
N VAL A 286 8.01 12.85 12.56
CA VAL A 286 9.19 13.52 12.00
C VAL A 286 10.06 12.52 11.25
N ARG A 287 10.20 11.30 11.79
CA ARG A 287 10.99 10.22 11.20
C ARG A 287 10.18 9.33 10.25
N ASN A 288 8.86 9.46 10.26
CA ASN A 288 7.90 8.67 9.49
C ASN A 288 8.08 7.16 9.68
N ASN A 289 8.29 6.71 10.92
CA ASN A 289 8.49 5.29 11.23
C ASN A 289 7.85 4.85 12.53
N TRP A 290 7.60 3.53 12.62
CA TRP A 290 7.11 2.87 13.82
C TRP A 290 8.25 2.27 14.63
N THR A 291 8.13 2.35 15.96
CA THR A 291 9.04 1.72 16.92
C THR A 291 8.21 0.97 17.96
N LYS A 292 8.56 -0.29 18.23
CA LYS A 292 7.95 -1.06 19.32
C LYS A 292 8.61 -0.65 20.63
N LEU A 293 7.78 -0.31 21.62
CA LEU A 293 8.18 0.02 23.00
C LEU A 293 7.90 -1.17 23.92
N SER A 294 8.19 -1.01 25.23
CA SER A 294 7.91 -2.04 26.23
C SER A 294 6.42 -2.38 26.28
N SER A 295 6.11 -3.68 26.33
CA SER A 295 4.73 -4.18 26.36
C SER A 295 4.08 -4.03 27.74
N MET A 296 2.74 -3.90 27.79
CA MET A 296 1.93 -3.97 28.99
C MET A 296 2.08 -5.34 29.68
N PHE A 297 1.74 -5.42 30.97
CA PHE A 297 1.68 -6.70 31.69
C PHE A 297 0.48 -7.54 31.24
N SER A 298 -0.68 -6.89 31.00
CA SER A 298 -1.91 -7.55 30.56
C SER A 298 -2.20 -7.22 29.11
N SER A 299 -2.55 -8.24 28.31
CA SER A 299 -3.17 -8.04 27.00
C SER A 299 -4.56 -7.43 27.18
N ARG A 300 -4.94 -6.49 26.31
CA ARG A 300 -6.24 -5.81 26.40
C ARG A 300 -6.71 -5.17 25.10
N TYR A 301 -8.03 -5.18 24.89
CA TYR A 301 -8.70 -4.46 23.80
C TYR A 301 -9.95 -3.75 24.33
N MET A 302 -10.56 -2.85 23.56
CA MET A 302 -11.69 -1.99 24.02
C MET A 302 -11.40 -1.26 25.34
N HIS A 303 -10.15 -0.95 25.59
CA HIS A 303 -9.69 -0.28 26.80
C HIS A 303 -9.55 1.23 26.61
N GLY A 304 -9.59 1.97 27.69
CA GLY A 304 -9.27 3.40 27.69
C GLY A 304 -7.75 3.62 27.59
N PHE A 305 -7.33 4.54 26.70
CA PHE A 305 -5.92 4.90 26.58
C PHE A 305 -5.76 6.42 26.56
N VAL A 306 -5.06 6.96 27.54
CA VAL A 306 -5.01 8.41 27.78
C VAL A 306 -3.67 8.83 28.40
N SER A 307 -3.21 10.05 28.10
CA SER A 307 -2.05 10.65 28.77
C SER A 307 -2.46 11.43 30.02
N TYR A 308 -1.67 11.29 31.06
CA TYR A 308 -1.80 12.10 32.25
C TYR A 308 -0.42 12.37 32.89
N GLY A 309 -0.08 13.64 33.05
CA GLY A 309 1.28 14.03 33.45
C GLY A 309 2.29 13.60 32.38
N GLN A 310 3.35 12.91 32.81
CA GLN A 310 4.37 12.34 31.89
C GLN A 310 4.20 10.83 31.70
N ARG A 311 2.98 10.33 31.83
CA ARG A 311 2.66 8.91 31.72
C ARG A 311 1.50 8.67 30.76
N LEU A 312 1.50 7.49 30.15
CA LEU A 312 0.37 6.96 29.40
C LEU A 312 -0.36 5.95 30.28
N TYR A 313 -1.68 5.98 30.29
CA TYR A 313 -2.51 5.10 31.11
C TYR A 313 -3.35 4.20 30.22
N ALA A 314 -3.28 2.89 30.46
CA ALA A 314 -4.17 1.89 29.90
C ALA A 314 -5.16 1.47 31.00
N LEU A 315 -6.44 1.68 30.74
CA LEU A 315 -7.52 1.56 31.74
C LEU A 315 -8.49 0.45 31.31
N GLY A 316 -8.74 -0.55 32.14
CA GLY A 316 -9.75 -1.58 31.90
C GLY A 316 -9.64 -2.27 30.54
N GLY A 317 -10.77 -2.48 29.87
CA GLY A 317 -10.90 -3.25 28.64
C GLY A 317 -11.22 -4.71 28.90
N CYS A 318 -11.03 -5.54 27.89
CA CYS A 318 -11.18 -6.99 27.97
C CYS A 318 -9.84 -7.68 27.77
N ASP A 319 -9.58 -8.73 28.53
CA ASP A 319 -8.51 -9.69 28.28
C ASP A 319 -9.09 -11.00 27.68
N GLU A 320 -8.31 -12.06 27.66
CA GLU A 320 -8.75 -13.37 27.13
C GLU A 320 -9.87 -14.02 27.93
N ASN A 321 -10.13 -13.58 29.15
CA ASN A 321 -11.05 -14.22 30.08
C ASN A 321 -12.30 -13.38 30.31
N ASP A 322 -12.18 -12.08 30.54
CA ASP A 322 -13.31 -11.22 30.94
C ASP A 322 -12.97 -9.72 30.83
N VAL A 323 -13.92 -8.89 31.23
CA VAL A 323 -13.76 -7.44 31.42
C VAL A 323 -12.94 -7.19 32.67
N ILE A 324 -11.92 -6.34 32.58
CA ILE A 324 -10.96 -6.07 33.66
C ILE A 324 -11.08 -4.67 34.23
N ASP A 325 -10.70 -4.51 35.49
CA ASP A 325 -10.62 -3.24 36.22
C ASP A 325 -9.18 -2.74 36.37
N SER A 326 -8.20 -3.50 35.88
CA SER A 326 -6.78 -3.19 36.07
C SER A 326 -6.38 -1.93 35.32
N VAL A 327 -5.48 -1.16 35.92
CA VAL A 327 -4.88 0.04 35.36
C VAL A 327 -3.37 -0.16 35.27
N GLU A 328 -2.81 0.13 34.14
CA GLU A 328 -1.37 0.17 33.96
C GLU A 328 -0.95 1.56 33.46
N HIS A 329 0.23 2.01 33.83
CA HIS A 329 0.77 3.27 33.35
C HIS A 329 2.20 3.12 32.88
N TYR A 330 2.47 3.72 31.72
CA TYR A 330 3.78 3.71 31.07
C TYR A 330 4.54 5.00 31.34
N ASN A 331 5.77 4.88 31.83
CA ASN A 331 6.67 6.02 32.01
C ASN A 331 7.44 6.30 30.71
N LEU A 332 7.21 7.47 30.12
CA LEU A 332 7.81 7.89 28.85
C LEU A 332 9.35 8.01 28.89
N LEU A 333 9.92 8.27 30.08
CA LEU A 333 11.38 8.44 30.24
C LEU A 333 12.09 7.11 30.47
N GLU A 334 11.44 6.20 31.20
CA GLU A 334 12.05 4.93 31.63
C GLU A 334 11.73 3.76 30.70
N ASN A 335 10.84 3.95 29.72
CA ASN A 335 10.34 2.88 28.84
C ASN A 335 9.85 1.66 29.64
N HIS A 336 9.07 1.90 30.69
CA HIS A 336 8.62 0.87 31.61
C HIS A 336 7.16 1.05 32.03
N TRP A 337 6.41 -0.07 32.12
CA TRP A 337 5.06 -0.13 32.64
C TRP A 337 5.06 -0.40 34.14
N SER A 338 4.08 0.15 34.83
CA SER A 338 3.82 -0.08 36.28
C SER A 338 2.31 -0.21 36.50
N CYS A 339 1.91 -0.97 37.51
CA CYS A 339 0.51 -1.08 37.93
C CYS A 339 0.04 0.21 38.59
N GLY A 340 -1.16 0.66 38.20
CA GLY A 340 -1.87 1.77 38.83
C GLY A 340 -3.00 1.32 39.79
N SER A 341 -3.68 2.29 40.39
CA SER A 341 -4.89 2.02 41.16
C SER A 341 -5.99 1.50 40.26
N ARG A 342 -6.63 0.40 40.65
CA ARG A 342 -7.74 -0.20 39.92
C ARG A 342 -8.90 0.78 39.74
N MET A 343 -9.64 0.61 38.66
CA MET A 343 -10.93 1.28 38.49
C MET A 343 -11.95 0.79 39.54
N PRO A 344 -13.03 1.55 39.79
CA PRO A 344 -14.05 1.16 40.76
C PRO A 344 -14.75 -0.16 40.44
N PHE A 345 -14.74 -0.56 39.18
CA PHE A 345 -15.34 -1.80 38.64
C PHE A 345 -14.74 -2.15 37.26
N PRO A 346 -14.86 -3.43 36.85
CA PRO A 346 -14.47 -3.81 35.48
C PRO A 346 -15.29 -3.07 34.41
N LEU A 347 -14.64 -2.60 33.36
CA LEU A 347 -15.30 -1.80 32.32
C LEU A 347 -14.58 -1.90 30.97
N CYS A 348 -15.37 -2.07 29.88
CA CYS A 348 -14.91 -2.00 28.51
C CYS A 348 -15.85 -1.13 27.66
N SER A 349 -15.49 -0.87 26.41
CA SER A 349 -16.28 -0.05 25.47
C SER A 349 -16.66 1.34 26.00
N PHE A 350 -15.94 1.82 27.00
CA PHE A 350 -16.10 3.14 27.58
C PHE A 350 -15.17 4.15 26.90
N ALA A 351 -15.38 5.41 27.18
CA ALA A 351 -14.50 6.46 26.69
C ALA A 351 -13.79 7.20 27.82
N CYS A 352 -12.59 7.68 27.53
CA CYS A 352 -11.78 8.44 28.48
C CYS A 352 -11.13 9.67 27.82
N ALA A 353 -10.95 10.74 28.63
CA ALA A 353 -10.30 11.95 28.16
C ALA A 353 -9.57 12.65 29.32
N GLN A 354 -8.53 13.40 28.96
CA GLN A 354 -7.83 14.28 29.90
C GLN A 354 -8.30 15.73 29.71
N LEU A 355 -8.62 16.40 30.81
CA LEU A 355 -8.97 17.81 30.79
C LEU A 355 -8.43 18.53 32.05
N LYS A 356 -7.65 19.60 31.83
CA LYS A 356 -7.08 20.43 32.92
C LYS A 356 -6.36 19.62 34.01
N GLY A 357 -5.54 18.66 33.61
CA GLY A 357 -4.78 17.83 34.55
C GLY A 357 -5.63 16.85 35.37
N ARG A 358 -6.81 16.48 34.88
CA ARG A 358 -7.66 15.43 35.43
C ARG A 358 -8.03 14.43 34.36
N LEU A 359 -8.19 13.17 34.75
CA LEU A 359 -8.61 12.09 33.91
C LEU A 359 -10.08 11.79 34.14
N TYR A 360 -10.86 11.74 33.07
CA TYR A 360 -12.28 11.46 33.09
C TYR A 360 -12.57 10.15 32.33
N LEU A 361 -13.53 9.38 32.87
CA LEU A 361 -14.00 8.11 32.31
C LEU A 361 -15.53 8.13 32.29
N ILE A 362 -16.13 7.64 31.19
CA ILE A 362 -17.58 7.72 31.01
C ILE A 362 -18.14 6.55 30.21
N GLY A 363 -19.36 6.14 30.56
CA GLY A 363 -20.09 5.10 29.83
C GLY A 363 -19.48 3.72 29.99
N GLY A 364 -19.72 2.87 28.99
CA GLY A 364 -19.19 1.51 28.94
C GLY A 364 -20.09 0.44 29.53
N GLU A 365 -19.61 -0.78 29.49
CA GLU A 365 -20.30 -1.98 30.00
C GLU A 365 -19.36 -2.83 30.85
N SER A 366 -19.96 -3.60 31.79
CA SER A 366 -19.20 -4.40 32.76
C SER A 366 -19.13 -5.89 32.38
N SER A 367 -19.75 -6.31 31.29
CA SER A 367 -19.71 -7.69 30.79
C SER A 367 -19.98 -7.70 29.29
N VAL A 368 -19.16 -8.41 28.53
CA VAL A 368 -19.34 -8.61 27.10
C VAL A 368 -20.29 -9.76 26.80
N VAL A 369 -20.41 -10.72 27.73
CA VAL A 369 -21.19 -11.96 27.55
C VAL A 369 -22.64 -11.80 28.03
N ASN A 370 -22.86 -10.94 29.02
CA ASN A 370 -24.18 -10.78 29.60
C ASN A 370 -24.86 -9.51 29.07
N LEU A 371 -25.63 -9.65 28.00
CA LEU A 371 -26.41 -8.58 27.35
C LEU A 371 -27.44 -7.90 28.28
N THR A 372 -27.70 -8.47 29.47
CA THR A 372 -28.57 -7.88 30.51
C THR A 372 -27.79 -7.04 31.53
N SER A 373 -26.46 -6.95 31.40
CA SER A 373 -25.65 -6.08 32.26
C SER A 373 -26.03 -4.61 31.99
N PRO A 374 -26.34 -3.83 33.02
CA PRO A 374 -26.73 -2.44 32.83
C PRO A 374 -25.54 -1.65 32.25
N LEU A 375 -25.81 -0.96 31.16
CA LEU A 375 -24.87 0.01 30.60
C LEU A 375 -24.67 1.16 31.62
N ARG A 376 -23.50 1.76 31.57
CA ARG A 376 -23.15 2.87 32.47
C ARG A 376 -23.44 4.22 31.82
N ASP A 377 -24.01 5.10 32.61
CA ASP A 377 -24.22 6.52 32.27
C ASP A 377 -23.32 7.44 33.11
N THR A 378 -22.57 6.86 34.02
CA THR A 378 -21.85 7.57 35.11
C THR A 378 -20.54 8.15 34.60
N LEU A 379 -20.27 9.40 34.98
CA LEU A 379 -18.98 10.06 34.78
C LEU A 379 -18.12 9.90 36.04
N TYR A 380 -16.88 9.46 35.85
CA TYR A 380 -15.87 9.37 36.93
C TYR A 380 -14.71 10.31 36.62
N VAL A 381 -14.12 10.83 37.67
CA VAL A 381 -12.88 11.61 37.62
C VAL A 381 -11.83 10.98 38.54
N PHE A 382 -10.62 10.83 38.03
CA PHE A 382 -9.48 10.35 38.82
C PHE A 382 -8.71 11.52 39.39
N ASP A 383 -8.51 11.50 40.71
CA ASP A 383 -7.63 12.41 41.42
C ASP A 383 -6.29 11.73 41.68
N SER A 384 -5.25 12.20 41.03
CA SER A 384 -3.91 11.62 41.13
C SER A 384 -3.20 11.92 42.45
N VAL A 385 -3.63 12.93 43.20
CA VAL A 385 -3.05 13.29 44.50
C VAL A 385 -3.57 12.34 45.55
N MET A 386 -4.89 12.11 45.55
CA MET A 386 -5.55 11.18 46.45
C MET A 386 -5.47 9.74 45.98
N ASN A 387 -5.12 9.54 44.68
CA ASN A 387 -5.09 8.24 44.00
C ASN A 387 -6.44 7.50 44.04
N GLU A 388 -7.52 8.25 43.90
CA GLU A 388 -8.90 7.77 44.04
C GLU A 388 -9.78 8.22 42.87
N TRP A 389 -10.81 7.41 42.58
CA TRP A 389 -11.88 7.72 41.63
C TRP A 389 -13.08 8.33 42.38
N SER A 390 -13.59 9.44 41.87
CA SER A 390 -14.79 10.09 42.39
C SER A 390 -15.87 10.13 41.31
N GLN A 391 -17.11 9.89 41.69
CA GLN A 391 -18.26 9.95 40.82
C GLN A 391 -18.73 11.41 40.65
N LEU A 392 -19.07 11.74 39.40
CA LEU A 392 -19.68 13.00 38.97
C LEU A 392 -21.10 12.74 38.45
N PRO A 393 -21.91 13.77 38.18
CA PRO A 393 -23.24 13.62 37.60
C PRO A 393 -23.25 12.76 36.32
N SER A 394 -24.23 11.84 36.24
CA SER A 394 -24.44 10.94 35.11
C SER A 394 -24.92 11.65 33.87
N MET A 395 -24.68 11.06 32.69
CA MET A 395 -25.30 11.42 31.41
C MET A 395 -26.82 11.21 31.47
N SER A 396 -27.53 11.81 30.50
CA SER A 396 -28.99 11.60 30.35
C SER A 396 -29.32 10.18 29.82
N ILE A 397 -28.41 9.56 29.09
CA ILE A 397 -28.55 8.26 28.45
C ILE A 397 -27.26 7.45 28.64
N PRO A 398 -27.33 6.17 29.03
CA PRO A 398 -26.15 5.29 29.07
C PRO A 398 -25.64 5.06 27.65
N ARG A 399 -24.31 4.97 27.50
CA ARG A 399 -23.67 4.86 26.18
C ARG A 399 -22.48 3.92 26.19
N VAL A 400 -22.39 3.10 25.14
CA VAL A 400 -21.18 2.35 24.78
C VAL A 400 -20.78 2.68 23.35
N ASN A 401 -19.51 2.46 23.02
CA ASN A 401 -18.98 2.70 21.68
C ASN A 401 -19.26 4.13 21.14
N HIS A 402 -19.33 5.09 22.04
CA HIS A 402 -19.61 6.49 21.77
C HIS A 402 -18.33 7.32 21.64
N GLY A 403 -18.41 8.45 20.97
CA GLY A 403 -17.32 9.43 20.93
C GLY A 403 -17.24 10.24 22.22
N PHE A 404 -16.02 10.48 22.70
CA PHE A 404 -15.78 11.33 23.86
C PHE A 404 -14.58 12.24 23.65
N VAL A 405 -14.80 13.53 23.72
CA VAL A 405 -13.78 14.54 23.42
C VAL A 405 -13.79 15.63 24.46
N ALA A 406 -12.61 16.01 24.93
CA ALA A 406 -12.41 17.15 25.81
C ALA A 406 -11.99 18.39 25.02
N TYR A 407 -12.72 19.50 25.18
CA TYR A 407 -12.34 20.78 24.60
C TYR A 407 -12.76 21.94 25.49
N ALA A 408 -11.88 22.94 25.63
CA ALA A 408 -12.04 24.08 26.52
C ALA A 408 -12.34 23.64 27.97
N GLN A 409 -13.56 23.78 28.43
CA GLN A 409 -14.00 23.35 29.76
C GLN A 409 -15.18 22.38 29.69
N ARG A 410 -15.31 21.69 28.58
CA ARG A 410 -16.43 20.79 28.27
C ARG A 410 -15.93 19.41 27.89
N LEU A 411 -16.69 18.40 28.27
CA LEU A 411 -16.51 17.01 27.87
C LEU A 411 -17.71 16.60 27.02
N TYR A 412 -17.50 16.29 25.77
CA TYR A 412 -18.55 15.98 24.79
C TYR A 412 -18.75 14.47 24.67
N ALA A 413 -19.99 13.99 24.85
CA ALA A 413 -20.40 12.61 24.63
C ALA A 413 -21.34 12.56 23.41
N LEU A 414 -20.96 11.78 22.38
CA LEU A 414 -21.54 11.84 21.06
C LEU A 414 -21.95 10.45 20.58
N GLY A 415 -23.20 10.27 20.13
CA GLY A 415 -23.71 9.04 19.56
C GLY A 415 -23.52 7.80 20.46
N GLY A 416 -23.23 6.64 19.85
CA GLY A 416 -23.04 5.35 20.52
C GLY A 416 -24.28 4.47 20.49
N TRP A 417 -24.33 3.44 21.36
CA TRP A 417 -25.43 2.53 21.54
C TRP A 417 -25.94 2.61 22.99
N ASP A 418 -27.26 2.65 23.18
CA ASP A 418 -27.89 2.88 24.48
C ASP A 418 -28.39 1.58 25.18
N GLY A 419 -28.12 0.44 24.55
CA GLY A 419 -28.63 -0.87 24.99
C GLY A 419 -29.85 -1.34 24.22
N ARG A 420 -30.43 -0.48 23.36
CA ARG A 420 -31.61 -0.78 22.53
C ARG A 420 -31.38 -0.44 21.08
N GLU A 421 -30.80 0.74 20.82
CA GLU A 421 -30.56 1.21 19.45
C GLU A 421 -29.31 2.09 19.36
N ILE A 422 -28.77 2.24 18.15
CA ILE A 422 -27.74 3.23 17.85
C ILE A 422 -28.40 4.60 17.89
N ILE A 423 -27.78 5.55 18.62
CA ILE A 423 -28.36 6.87 18.89
C ILE A 423 -27.67 7.99 18.13
N ASP A 424 -28.43 9.07 17.90
CA ASP A 424 -27.94 10.33 17.32
C ASP A 424 -27.82 11.44 18.36
N SER A 425 -28.15 11.17 19.61
CA SER A 425 -28.10 12.17 20.67
C SER A 425 -26.68 12.57 21.03
N ALA A 426 -26.50 13.84 21.38
CA ALA A 426 -25.26 14.41 21.84
C ALA A 426 -25.48 15.28 23.07
N GLU A 427 -24.54 15.25 24.00
CA GLU A 427 -24.56 16.06 25.21
C GLU A 427 -23.14 16.43 25.65
N TYR A 428 -22.98 17.48 26.45
CA TYR A 428 -21.69 17.81 27.02
C TYR A 428 -21.78 18.08 28.52
N TYR A 429 -20.75 17.70 29.26
CA TYR A 429 -20.57 18.05 30.65
C TYR A 429 -19.81 19.37 30.79
N SER A 430 -20.39 20.34 31.44
CA SER A 430 -19.75 21.60 31.79
C SER A 430 -18.98 21.46 33.10
N VAL A 431 -17.64 21.47 33.04
CA VAL A 431 -16.79 21.30 34.23
C VAL A 431 -17.00 22.44 35.26
N PRO A 432 -17.16 23.72 34.88
CA PRO A 432 -17.45 24.80 35.85
C PRO A 432 -18.82 24.67 36.49
N GLU A 433 -19.85 24.30 35.71
CA GLU A 433 -21.24 24.24 36.21
C GLU A 433 -21.57 22.87 36.83
N LYS A 434 -20.72 21.87 36.62
CA LYS A 434 -20.88 20.49 37.13
C LYS A 434 -22.20 19.84 36.69
N CYS A 435 -22.66 20.11 35.50
CA CYS A 435 -23.90 19.55 34.93
C CYS A 435 -23.79 19.19 33.47
N TRP A 436 -24.64 18.26 33.02
CA TRP A 436 -24.80 17.88 31.61
C TRP A 436 -25.78 18.83 30.93
N LYS A 437 -25.50 19.12 29.63
CA LYS A 437 -26.35 19.92 28.75
C LYS A 437 -26.48 19.24 27.40
N GLY A 438 -27.67 19.21 26.83
CA GLY A 438 -27.91 18.67 25.49
C GLY A 438 -27.27 19.52 24.41
N LEU A 439 -26.86 18.88 23.32
CA LEU A 439 -26.46 19.48 22.06
C LEU A 439 -27.49 19.17 20.99
N SER A 440 -27.36 19.80 19.81
CA SER A 440 -28.08 19.37 18.62
C SER A 440 -27.71 17.93 18.26
N ASN A 441 -28.73 17.13 17.87
CA ASN A 441 -28.49 15.74 17.49
C ASN A 441 -27.56 15.65 16.29
N LEU A 442 -26.83 14.53 16.19
CA LEU A 442 -26.04 14.20 15.02
C LEU A 442 -26.96 14.04 13.79
N PRO A 443 -26.46 14.32 12.59
CA PRO A 443 -27.24 14.13 11.35
C PRO A 443 -27.68 12.69 11.09
N LEU A 444 -27.03 11.71 11.75
CA LEU A 444 -27.34 10.29 11.64
C LEU A 444 -26.99 9.56 12.94
N ARG A 445 -27.63 8.40 13.15
CA ARG A 445 -27.35 7.49 14.25
C ARG A 445 -26.04 6.77 13.98
N ILE A 446 -25.09 6.81 14.92
CA ILE A 446 -23.73 6.30 14.67
C ILE A 446 -23.05 5.81 15.94
N GLN A 447 -22.29 4.70 15.82
CA GLN A 447 -21.42 4.13 16.85
C GLN A 447 -20.08 3.65 16.25
N ASN A 448 -19.13 3.23 17.09
CA ASN A 448 -17.85 2.66 16.68
C ASN A 448 -17.02 3.55 15.73
N PHE A 449 -17.07 4.84 15.90
CA PHE A 449 -16.33 5.82 15.11
C PHE A 449 -15.11 6.35 15.86
N GLY A 450 -14.09 6.78 15.12
CA GLY A 450 -12.99 7.57 15.67
C GLY A 450 -13.44 9.00 15.97
N CYS A 451 -13.06 9.54 17.12
CA CYS A 451 -13.44 10.90 17.52
C CYS A 451 -12.23 11.74 17.89
N ALA A 452 -12.08 12.93 17.29
CA ALA A 452 -10.97 13.83 17.55
C ALA A 452 -11.42 15.30 17.52
N GLN A 453 -10.65 16.15 18.22
CA GLN A 453 -10.87 17.60 18.22
C GLN A 453 -9.73 18.30 17.49
N LEU A 454 -10.06 19.23 16.59
CA LEU A 454 -9.09 20.07 15.90
C LEU A 454 -9.64 21.48 15.65
N LYS A 455 -8.90 22.50 16.11
CA LYS A 455 -9.21 23.93 15.86
C LYS A 455 -10.66 24.34 16.17
N GLY A 456 -11.21 23.87 17.32
CA GLY A 456 -12.57 24.19 17.74
C GLY A 456 -13.67 23.42 17.04
N LYS A 457 -13.32 22.36 16.31
CA LYS A 457 -14.25 21.45 15.64
C LYS A 457 -14.08 20.04 16.18
N LEU A 458 -15.18 19.28 16.27
CA LEU A 458 -15.18 17.86 16.61
C LEU A 458 -15.38 17.07 15.32
N TYR A 459 -14.56 16.06 15.12
CA TYR A 459 -14.60 15.19 13.95
C TYR A 459 -14.95 13.78 14.38
N LEU A 460 -15.93 13.17 13.72
CA LEU A 460 -16.37 11.78 13.91
C LEU A 460 -16.10 11.05 12.59
N LEU A 461 -15.17 10.11 12.60
CA LEU A 461 -14.61 9.51 11.40
C LEU A 461 -15.00 8.03 11.30
N GLY A 462 -15.66 7.65 10.21
CA GLY A 462 -16.13 6.29 10.00
C GLY A 462 -17.30 5.89 10.91
N GLY A 463 -17.27 4.66 11.43
CA GLY A 463 -18.29 4.09 12.32
C GLY A 463 -19.37 3.29 11.61
N THR A 464 -20.33 2.79 12.37
CA THR A 464 -21.48 2.04 11.89
C THR A 464 -22.79 2.81 12.13
N THR A 465 -23.66 2.78 11.14
CA THR A 465 -25.01 3.38 11.17
C THR A 465 -26.08 2.36 10.82
N VAL A 466 -27.33 2.64 11.16
CA VAL A 466 -28.47 1.77 10.85
C VAL A 466 -29.29 2.38 9.73
N THR A 467 -29.60 1.56 8.73
CA THR A 467 -30.65 1.84 7.75
C THR A 467 -31.90 1.03 8.08
N SER A 468 -33.00 1.28 7.40
CA SER A 468 -34.28 0.57 7.62
C SER A 468 -34.20 -0.96 7.45
N LYS A 469 -33.09 -1.51 6.98
CA LYS A 469 -32.93 -2.92 6.65
C LYS A 469 -31.64 -3.60 7.20
N SER A 470 -30.61 -2.83 7.55
CA SER A 470 -29.32 -3.40 7.97
C SER A 470 -28.42 -2.36 8.67
N THR A 471 -27.47 -2.86 9.44
CA THR A 471 -26.35 -2.06 9.95
C THR A 471 -25.30 -1.93 8.86
N LEU A 472 -24.87 -0.72 8.55
CA LEU A 472 -23.90 -0.42 7.49
C LEU A 472 -22.75 0.42 8.03
N ASN A 473 -21.57 0.29 7.43
CA ASN A 473 -20.48 1.21 7.69
C ASN A 473 -20.82 2.59 7.14
N HIS A 474 -20.57 3.60 7.95
CA HIS A 474 -20.73 4.98 7.53
C HIS A 474 -19.61 5.37 6.56
N LEU A 475 -20.01 5.86 5.37
CA LEU A 475 -19.10 6.32 4.34
C LEU A 475 -18.87 7.83 4.48
N GLY A 476 -17.96 8.22 5.37
CA GLY A 476 -17.67 9.63 5.54
C GLY A 476 -17.24 10.02 6.94
N PHE A 477 -17.31 11.32 7.20
CA PHE A 477 -17.13 11.88 8.53
C PHE A 477 -18.16 12.98 8.82
N LEU A 478 -18.47 13.13 10.10
CA LEU A 478 -19.26 14.23 10.62
C LEU A 478 -18.35 15.25 11.28
N MET A 479 -18.64 16.51 11.12
CA MET A 479 -17.94 17.62 11.77
C MET A 479 -18.94 18.49 12.52
N TYR A 480 -18.66 18.73 13.79
CA TYR A 480 -19.38 19.69 14.62
C TYR A 480 -18.53 20.93 14.82
N ASP A 481 -19.00 22.08 14.36
CA ASP A 481 -18.37 23.36 14.66
C ASP A 481 -18.92 23.92 15.98
N ILE A 482 -18.04 24.00 16.99
CA ILE A 482 -18.43 24.38 18.35
C ILE A 482 -18.84 25.86 18.42
N ALA A 483 -18.33 26.71 17.54
CA ALA A 483 -18.62 28.14 17.53
C ALA A 483 -20.00 28.45 16.91
N SER A 484 -20.37 27.79 15.85
CA SER A 484 -21.68 27.94 15.19
C SER A 484 -22.74 26.95 15.70
N GLU A 485 -22.35 25.96 16.50
CA GLU A 485 -23.21 24.88 17.02
C GLU A 485 -23.92 24.08 15.91
N THR A 486 -23.22 23.88 14.76
CA THR A 486 -23.78 23.21 13.58
C THR A 486 -23.01 21.96 13.21
N TRP A 487 -23.77 20.95 12.70
CA TRP A 487 -23.21 19.74 12.11
C TRP A 487 -23.06 19.88 10.60
N SER A 488 -21.98 19.33 10.06
CA SER A 488 -21.73 19.14 8.63
C SER A 488 -21.37 17.68 8.36
N HIS A 489 -21.83 17.15 7.23
CA HIS A 489 -21.55 15.77 6.80
C HIS A 489 -20.72 15.81 5.52
N PHE A 490 -19.60 15.07 5.53
CA PHE A 490 -18.68 14.97 4.42
C PHE A 490 -18.62 13.51 3.96
N PRO A 491 -19.15 13.19 2.75
CA PRO A 491 -19.08 11.84 2.23
C PRO A 491 -17.63 11.49 1.85
N LEU A 492 -17.18 10.31 2.24
CA LEU A 492 -15.89 9.72 1.85
C LEU A 492 -16.13 8.31 1.34
N LYS A 493 -15.25 7.83 0.45
CA LYS A 493 -15.32 6.44 -0.03
C LYS A 493 -14.66 5.43 0.94
N MET A 494 -14.16 5.88 2.08
CA MET A 494 -13.51 5.00 3.06
C MET A 494 -14.54 4.36 3.99
N GLN A 495 -14.52 3.04 4.06
CA GLN A 495 -15.30 2.24 5.01
C GLN A 495 -14.44 1.98 6.25
N LEU A 496 -14.67 2.71 7.33
CA LEU A 496 -13.93 2.57 8.56
C LEU A 496 -14.90 2.34 9.73
N SER A 497 -14.97 1.13 10.24
CA SER A 497 -15.65 0.83 11.50
C SER A 497 -14.63 0.49 12.58
N SER A 498 -14.87 0.88 13.82
CA SER A 498 -13.98 0.66 14.97
C SER A 498 -12.55 1.24 14.75
N ALA A 499 -12.44 2.27 13.92
CA ALA A 499 -11.22 3.04 13.76
C ALA A 499 -11.04 4.00 14.93
N GLY A 500 -9.80 4.20 15.35
CA GLY A 500 -9.45 5.28 16.27
C GLY A 500 -9.09 6.55 15.52
N ALA A 501 -9.38 7.70 16.08
CA ALA A 501 -8.97 9.00 15.53
C ALA A 501 -8.31 9.86 16.58
N VAL A 502 -7.24 10.54 16.19
CA VAL A 502 -6.52 11.48 17.07
C VAL A 502 -6.04 12.68 16.25
N THR A 503 -5.79 13.78 16.94
CA THR A 503 -5.18 14.97 16.35
C THR A 503 -3.68 14.96 16.56
N LEU A 504 -2.90 15.12 15.47
CA LEU A 504 -1.46 15.25 15.51
C LEU A 504 -1.04 16.50 14.73
N GLY A 505 -0.62 17.55 15.45
CA GLY A 505 -0.39 18.87 14.85
C GLY A 505 -1.67 19.45 14.28
N ASP A 506 -1.65 19.78 12.99
CA ASP A 506 -2.79 20.32 12.24
C ASP A 506 -3.57 19.25 11.44
N LYS A 507 -3.23 17.97 11.59
CA LYS A 507 -3.84 16.85 10.88
C LYS A 507 -4.63 15.94 11.81
N LEU A 508 -5.63 15.27 11.26
CA LEU A 508 -6.36 14.17 11.89
C LEU A 508 -5.73 12.86 11.45
N LEU A 509 -5.32 12.02 12.38
CA LEU A 509 -4.85 10.67 12.11
C LEU A 509 -5.94 9.66 12.39
N VAL A 510 -6.17 8.76 11.45
CA VAL A 510 -7.14 7.66 11.55
C VAL A 510 -6.39 6.34 11.49
N ILE A 511 -6.59 5.48 12.46
CA ILE A 511 -5.89 4.22 12.60
C ILE A 511 -6.85 3.08 12.82
N GLY A 512 -6.55 1.96 12.16
CA GLY A 512 -7.34 0.76 12.31
C GLY A 512 -8.69 0.88 11.62
N GLY A 513 -9.62 0.10 12.09
CA GLY A 513 -10.92 -0.08 11.48
C GLY A 513 -10.94 -1.31 10.57
N TYR A 514 -12.10 -1.81 10.31
CA TYR A 514 -12.32 -2.95 9.40
C TYR A 514 -13.50 -2.67 8.48
N VAL A 515 -13.47 -3.27 7.31
CA VAL A 515 -14.63 -3.34 6.43
C VAL A 515 -15.53 -4.46 6.96
N SER A 516 -16.73 -4.13 7.42
CA SER A 516 -17.63 -5.10 8.07
C SER A 516 -18.22 -6.09 7.07
N SER A 517 -17.51 -7.18 6.81
CA SER A 517 -18.14 -8.42 6.33
C SER A 517 -18.27 -9.49 7.43
N TYR A 518 -17.79 -9.20 8.64
CA TYR A 518 -17.64 -10.22 9.71
C TYR A 518 -18.62 -10.14 10.88
N TRP A 519 -19.48 -9.10 10.95
CA TRP A 519 -20.42 -8.93 12.07
C TRP A 519 -21.88 -9.23 11.72
N ASP A 520 -22.16 -9.99 10.66
CA ASP A 520 -23.49 -10.55 10.41
C ASP A 520 -23.89 -11.67 11.41
N TYR A 521 -23.05 -11.96 12.44
CA TYR A 521 -23.31 -13.00 13.43
C TYR A 521 -23.93 -12.54 14.74
N TYR A 522 -24.22 -11.25 14.91
CA TYR A 522 -25.11 -10.81 15.99
C TYR A 522 -26.52 -10.56 15.45
N GLU A 523 -27.17 -11.63 14.97
CA GLU A 523 -28.63 -11.62 14.94
C GLU A 523 -29.13 -11.53 16.39
N PRO A 524 -30.04 -10.59 16.70
CA PRO A 524 -30.70 -10.60 17.99
C PRO A 524 -31.45 -11.94 18.11
N PHE A 525 -31.08 -12.69 19.15
CA PHE A 525 -31.76 -13.94 19.49
C PHE A 525 -33.24 -13.63 19.71
N GLU A 526 -34.11 -13.94 18.74
CA GLU A 526 -35.54 -13.98 18.96
C GLU A 526 -35.81 -15.14 19.95
N PRO A 527 -36.42 -14.88 21.11
CA PRO A 527 -36.85 -15.96 21.98
C PRO A 527 -37.92 -16.75 21.22
N ARG A 528 -37.62 -17.98 20.85
CA ARG A 528 -38.65 -18.93 20.38
C ARG A 528 -39.64 -19.10 21.51
N ALA A 529 -40.94 -18.84 21.19
CA ALA A 529 -42.12 -19.01 22.02
C ALA A 529 -42.25 -20.44 22.55
#